data_f6894d2338ff46351520a159433563a5
#
_entry.id   f6894d2338ff46351520a159433563a5
#
_cell.length_a   1.000
_cell.length_b   1.000
_cell.length_c   1.000
_cell.angle_alpha   90.00
_cell.angle_beta   90.00
_cell.angle_gamma   90.00
#
_symmetry.space_group_name_H-M   'P 1'
#
loop_
_entity.id
_entity.type
_entity.pdbx_description
1 polymer ?
#
loop_
_entity_poly.entity_id
_entity_poly.type
_entity_poly.pdbx_seq_one_letter_code
_entity_poly.pdbx_strand_id
1 'polypeptide(L)'
;MSLRLLPVPDGFDGERVDAALARMTGLSRSRIGDLCESDDVRRNGEGLPKSARVQAGDLLEVDLPDPRPIEPVPTPVEGMELLYEDEDIVVVDKPAGVAAHPSMGWDGPDVLGALKAMHVRVATSGAAERQGIVSRLDVGTSGVMIVAKGERAYSVLKRAFREHTVNKVYHALVQGHLDPSSGTIDAPIGRHPSREWKMAIIEGGRESIT
;
A
#
# COMPACT_ATOMS: atom_id res chain seq x y z
N MET A 1 -5.28 -10.66 19.59
CA MET A 1 -6.51 -10.90 18.79
C MET A 1 -7.69 -10.44 19.62
N SER A 2 -8.60 -9.69 19.02
CA SER A 2 -9.81 -9.19 19.69
C SER A 2 -11.03 -9.70 18.96
N LEU A 3 -11.91 -10.42 19.69
CA LEU A 3 -13.20 -10.87 19.17
C LEU A 3 -14.08 -9.64 18.90
N ARG A 4 -14.57 -9.51 17.67
CA ARG A 4 -15.56 -8.50 17.28
C ARG A 4 -16.82 -9.17 16.77
N LEU A 5 -17.95 -8.64 17.19
CA LEU A 5 -19.26 -9.00 16.67
C LEU A 5 -19.64 -7.98 15.59
N LEU A 6 -19.75 -8.43 14.37
CA LEU A 6 -20.01 -7.58 13.20
C LEU A 6 -21.37 -7.95 12.59
N PRO A 7 -22.39 -7.09 12.77
CA PRO A 7 -23.66 -7.28 12.08
C PRO A 7 -23.49 -7.02 10.58
N VAL A 8 -24.05 -7.88 9.74
CA VAL A 8 -24.01 -7.74 8.28
C VAL A 8 -25.10 -6.75 7.84
N PRO A 9 -24.72 -5.59 7.24
CA PRO A 9 -25.70 -4.64 6.71
C PRO A 9 -26.42 -5.17 5.47
N ASP A 10 -27.61 -4.64 5.17
CA ASP A 10 -28.44 -5.04 4.02
C ASP A 10 -27.69 -4.99 2.68
N GLY A 11 -26.79 -4.02 2.50
CA GLY A 11 -25.99 -3.85 1.28
C GLY A 11 -24.96 -4.95 1.01
N PHE A 12 -24.82 -5.94 1.89
CA PHE A 12 -23.93 -7.09 1.74
C PHE A 12 -24.66 -8.42 1.61
N ASP A 13 -26.00 -8.37 1.53
CA ASP A 13 -26.81 -9.58 1.40
C ASP A 13 -26.39 -10.45 0.21
N GLY A 14 -26.17 -11.74 0.45
CA GLY A 14 -25.72 -12.70 -0.56
C GLY A 14 -24.26 -12.56 -1.01
N GLU A 15 -23.49 -11.57 -0.51
CA GLU A 15 -22.05 -11.47 -0.82
C GLU A 15 -21.26 -12.63 -0.17
N ARG A 16 -20.07 -12.88 -0.72
CA ARG A 16 -19.14 -13.83 -0.08
C ARG A 16 -18.57 -13.22 1.19
N VAL A 17 -18.39 -14.06 2.23
CA VAL A 17 -17.87 -13.59 3.53
C VAL A 17 -16.50 -12.91 3.40
N ASP A 18 -15.61 -13.41 2.53
CA ASP A 18 -14.30 -12.81 2.29
C ASP A 18 -14.41 -11.38 1.70
N ALA A 19 -15.36 -11.15 0.82
CA ALA A 19 -15.59 -9.83 0.22
C ALA A 19 -16.30 -8.87 1.17
N ALA A 20 -17.36 -9.34 1.84
CA ALA A 20 -18.13 -8.55 2.79
C ALA A 20 -17.26 -8.09 3.97
N LEU A 21 -16.54 -9.01 4.62
CA LEU A 21 -15.65 -8.67 5.73
C LEU A 21 -14.47 -7.78 5.32
N ALA A 22 -13.91 -7.97 4.12
CA ALA A 22 -12.85 -7.08 3.63
C ALA A 22 -13.32 -5.62 3.56
N ARG A 23 -14.55 -5.39 3.07
CA ARG A 23 -15.16 -4.05 3.01
C ARG A 23 -15.54 -3.50 4.39
N MET A 24 -16.02 -4.36 5.29
CA MET A 24 -16.44 -3.97 6.65
C MET A 24 -15.25 -3.66 7.56
N THR A 25 -14.13 -4.37 7.41
CA THR A 25 -12.97 -4.28 8.31
C THR A 25 -11.81 -3.48 7.74
N GLY A 26 -11.78 -3.24 6.43
CA GLY A 26 -10.64 -2.63 5.73
C GLY A 26 -9.46 -3.58 5.50
N LEU A 27 -9.56 -4.85 5.89
CA LEU A 27 -8.55 -5.88 5.60
C LEU A 27 -8.62 -6.33 4.15
N SER A 28 -7.52 -6.91 3.63
CA SER A 28 -7.55 -7.53 2.30
C SER A 28 -8.39 -8.82 2.31
N ARG A 29 -8.98 -9.17 1.17
CA ARG A 29 -9.73 -10.44 1.01
C ARG A 29 -8.87 -11.67 1.27
N SER A 30 -7.58 -11.61 0.93
CA SER A 30 -6.63 -12.67 1.24
C SER A 30 -6.51 -12.86 2.75
N ARG A 31 -6.35 -11.76 3.50
CA ARG A 31 -6.25 -11.81 4.96
C ARG A 31 -7.53 -12.33 5.62
N ILE A 32 -8.70 -11.94 5.10
CA ILE A 32 -9.97 -12.53 5.58
C ILE A 32 -10.02 -14.03 5.25
N GLY A 33 -9.51 -14.43 4.07
CA GLY A 33 -9.40 -15.84 3.71
C GLY A 33 -8.56 -16.64 4.71
N ASP A 34 -7.41 -16.10 5.14
CA ASP A 34 -6.55 -16.70 6.15
C ASP A 34 -7.30 -16.85 7.49
N LEU A 35 -8.03 -15.81 7.91
CA LEU A 35 -8.85 -15.87 9.13
C LEU A 35 -9.97 -16.94 9.05
N CYS A 36 -10.58 -17.10 7.88
CA CYS A 36 -11.56 -18.18 7.66
C CYS A 36 -10.89 -19.56 7.74
N GLU A 37 -9.71 -19.72 7.22
CA GLU A 37 -8.94 -20.99 7.26
C GLU A 37 -8.44 -21.32 8.67
N SER A 38 -8.27 -20.30 9.54
CA SER A 38 -7.89 -20.46 10.96
C SER A 38 -9.09 -20.57 11.92
N ASP A 39 -10.31 -20.65 11.39
CA ASP A 39 -11.55 -20.68 12.21
C ASP A 39 -11.78 -19.38 13.03
N ASP A 40 -11.14 -18.28 12.63
CA ASP A 40 -11.25 -16.98 13.27
C ASP A 40 -12.47 -16.16 12.77
N VAL A 41 -13.25 -16.71 11.83
CA VAL A 41 -14.51 -16.14 11.33
C VAL A 41 -15.62 -17.15 11.52
N ARG A 42 -16.60 -16.80 12.36
CA ARG A 42 -17.70 -17.71 12.72
C ARG A 42 -19.06 -17.02 12.58
N ARG A 43 -20.09 -17.83 12.42
CA ARG A 43 -21.51 -17.45 12.52
C ARG A 43 -22.20 -18.45 13.43
N ASN A 44 -22.79 -17.96 14.53
CA ASN A 44 -23.43 -18.81 15.56
C ASN A 44 -22.44 -19.84 16.15
N GLY A 45 -21.18 -19.48 16.34
CA GLY A 45 -20.12 -20.34 16.84
C GLY A 45 -19.54 -21.34 15.83
N GLU A 46 -20.05 -21.42 14.60
CA GLU A 46 -19.54 -22.30 13.54
C GLU A 46 -18.63 -21.54 12.57
N GLY A 47 -17.45 -22.10 12.29
CA GLY A 47 -16.47 -21.52 11.36
C GLY A 47 -17.03 -21.39 9.94
N LEU A 48 -16.73 -20.28 9.28
CA LEU A 48 -17.18 -19.99 7.92
C LEU A 48 -16.04 -20.12 6.90
N PRO A 49 -16.21 -20.95 5.86
CA PRO A 49 -15.25 -20.95 4.75
C PRO A 49 -15.32 -19.61 3.99
N LYS A 50 -14.19 -19.15 3.46
CA LYS A 50 -14.06 -17.87 2.73
C LYS A 50 -15.06 -17.68 1.57
N SER A 51 -15.61 -18.77 1.05
CA SER A 51 -16.62 -18.77 -0.02
C SER A 51 -18.06 -18.74 0.49
N ALA A 52 -18.29 -18.87 1.80
CA ALA A 52 -19.63 -18.79 2.39
C ALA A 52 -20.29 -17.46 2.01
N ARG A 53 -21.63 -17.48 1.93
CA ARG A 53 -22.40 -16.25 1.68
C ARG A 53 -22.99 -15.76 3.00
N VAL A 54 -22.91 -14.46 3.18
CA VAL A 54 -23.53 -13.78 4.31
C VAL A 54 -24.94 -13.34 3.94
N GLN A 55 -25.80 -13.18 4.94
CA GLN A 55 -27.14 -12.65 4.81
C GLN A 55 -27.27 -11.36 5.62
N ALA A 56 -28.11 -10.45 5.15
CA ALA A 56 -28.42 -9.25 5.91
C ALA A 56 -28.94 -9.62 7.32
N GLY A 57 -28.39 -8.98 8.34
CA GLY A 57 -28.72 -9.28 9.74
C GLY A 57 -27.92 -10.43 10.36
N ASP A 58 -27.10 -11.16 9.60
CA ASP A 58 -26.16 -12.12 10.19
C ASP A 58 -25.26 -11.40 11.22
N LEU A 59 -24.97 -12.08 12.33
CA LEU A 59 -23.98 -11.62 13.29
C LEU A 59 -22.73 -12.49 13.13
N LEU A 60 -21.67 -11.87 12.60
CA LEU A 60 -20.39 -12.56 12.42
C LEU A 60 -19.49 -12.32 13.63
N GLU A 61 -18.97 -13.39 14.17
CA GLU A 61 -17.93 -13.41 15.21
C GLU A 61 -16.58 -13.46 14.49
N VAL A 62 -15.77 -12.41 14.64
CA VAL A 62 -14.49 -12.31 13.93
C VAL A 62 -13.38 -12.01 14.93
N ASP A 63 -12.43 -12.94 15.04
CA ASP A 63 -11.22 -12.73 15.82
C ASP A 63 -10.22 -11.92 14.98
N LEU A 64 -10.33 -10.60 15.07
CA LEU A 64 -9.42 -9.70 14.35
C LEU A 64 -8.06 -9.61 15.07
N PRO A 65 -6.95 -9.62 14.31
CA PRO A 65 -5.67 -9.25 14.90
C PRO A 65 -5.78 -7.84 15.46
N ASP A 66 -5.22 -7.64 16.65
CA ASP A 66 -5.15 -6.30 17.22
C ASP A 66 -4.46 -5.39 16.19
N PRO A 67 -4.98 -4.17 15.98
CA PRO A 67 -4.34 -3.22 15.10
C PRO A 67 -2.96 -2.89 15.68
N ARG A 68 -1.94 -3.61 15.23
CA ARG A 68 -0.56 -3.20 15.52
C ARG A 68 -0.34 -1.93 14.71
N PRO A 69 0.12 -0.85 15.33
CA PRO A 69 0.61 0.28 14.57
C PRO A 69 1.67 -0.28 13.61
N ILE A 70 1.48 -0.06 12.32
CA ILE A 70 2.46 -0.46 11.31
C ILE A 70 3.59 0.58 11.42
N GLU A 71 4.49 0.34 12.37
CA GLU A 71 5.65 1.21 12.58
C GLU A 71 6.85 0.65 11.82
N PRO A 72 7.70 1.54 11.25
CA PRO A 72 8.95 1.12 10.65
C PRO A 72 9.82 0.38 11.66
N VAL A 73 10.17 -0.86 11.38
CA VAL A 73 11.11 -1.65 12.18
C VAL A 73 12.52 -1.38 11.66
N PRO A 74 13.50 -1.03 12.49
CA PRO A 74 14.88 -0.85 12.05
C PRO A 74 15.39 -2.10 11.34
N THR A 75 15.57 -2.03 10.03
CA THR A 75 15.94 -3.15 9.19
C THR A 75 17.00 -2.70 8.18
N PRO A 76 18.27 -3.13 8.31
CA PRO A 76 19.28 -2.82 7.32
C PRO A 76 18.88 -3.37 5.94
N VAL A 77 19.10 -2.58 4.91
CA VAL A 77 18.80 -2.95 3.52
C VAL A 77 20.09 -2.91 2.72
N GLU A 78 20.54 -4.07 2.25
CA GLU A 78 21.72 -4.18 1.40
C GLU A 78 21.48 -3.45 0.07
N GLY A 79 22.49 -2.70 -0.37
CA GLY A 79 22.45 -1.95 -1.63
C GLY A 79 21.60 -0.67 -1.59
N MET A 80 21.01 -0.28 -0.46
CA MET A 80 20.40 1.03 -0.33
C MET A 80 21.45 2.07 0.08
N GLU A 81 21.69 3.03 -0.77
CA GLU A 81 22.67 4.10 -0.55
C GLU A 81 21.97 5.43 -0.22
N LEU A 82 22.62 6.23 0.64
CA LEU A 82 22.26 7.62 0.84
C LEU A 82 22.96 8.45 -0.25
N LEU A 83 22.18 8.99 -1.18
CA LEU A 83 22.69 9.83 -2.27
C LEU A 83 22.93 11.26 -1.83
N TYR A 84 22.12 11.75 -0.90
CA TYR A 84 22.20 13.09 -0.34
C TYR A 84 21.52 13.15 1.03
N GLU A 85 22.07 13.96 1.93
CA GLU A 85 21.44 14.24 3.23
C GLU A 85 21.81 15.66 3.68
N ASP A 86 20.82 16.41 4.17
CA ASP A 86 20.97 17.67 4.86
C ASP A 86 20.04 17.77 6.09
N GLU A 87 19.77 18.99 6.57
CA GLU A 87 18.87 19.21 7.72
C GLU A 87 17.39 18.96 7.35
N ASP A 88 17.00 19.16 6.10
CA ASP A 88 15.63 19.16 5.61
C ASP A 88 15.22 17.85 4.94
N ILE A 89 16.11 17.18 4.21
CA ILE A 89 15.81 16.02 3.39
C ILE A 89 16.88 14.93 3.48
N VAL A 90 16.47 13.72 3.15
CA VAL A 90 17.37 12.63 2.78
C VAL A 90 16.92 12.04 1.44
N VAL A 91 17.88 11.73 0.59
CA VAL A 91 17.67 11.12 -0.74
C VAL A 91 18.39 9.78 -0.76
N VAL A 92 17.64 8.73 -1.12
CA VAL A 92 18.17 7.37 -1.18
C VAL A 92 18.08 6.80 -2.58
N ASP A 93 18.99 5.90 -2.93
CA ASP A 93 18.79 4.96 -4.02
C ASP A 93 18.07 3.72 -3.47
N LYS A 94 16.77 3.59 -3.80
CA LYS A 94 15.95 2.49 -3.32
C LYS A 94 16.18 1.25 -4.20
N PRO A 95 16.66 0.13 -3.68
CA PRO A 95 16.74 -1.11 -4.44
C PRO A 95 15.35 -1.64 -4.84
N ALA A 96 15.31 -2.44 -5.91
CA ALA A 96 14.14 -3.28 -6.20
C ALA A 96 13.95 -4.31 -5.08
N GLY A 97 12.70 -4.67 -4.80
CA GLY A 97 12.36 -5.58 -3.70
C GLY A 97 12.16 -4.90 -2.34
N VAL A 98 12.33 -3.58 -2.26
CA VAL A 98 12.16 -2.78 -1.04
C VAL A 98 10.91 -1.90 -1.16
N ALA A 99 10.04 -1.90 -0.17
CA ALA A 99 8.89 -1.00 -0.11
C ALA A 99 9.29 0.43 0.26
N ALA A 100 8.51 1.42 -0.12
CA ALA A 100 8.76 2.80 0.30
C ALA A 100 8.52 3.01 1.81
N HIS A 101 7.57 2.28 2.37
CA HIS A 101 7.18 2.35 3.79
C HIS A 101 6.48 1.04 4.18
N PRO A 102 6.35 0.72 5.48
CA PRO A 102 5.59 -0.42 5.94
C PRO A 102 4.15 -0.38 5.42
N SER A 103 3.59 -1.53 5.07
CA SER A 103 2.20 -1.65 4.63
C SER A 103 1.62 -3.02 4.99
N MET A 104 0.30 -3.10 5.17
CA MET A 104 -0.35 -4.38 5.41
C MET A 104 -0.11 -5.35 4.24
N GLY A 105 0.24 -6.59 4.58
CA GLY A 105 0.53 -7.64 3.59
C GLY A 105 1.92 -7.55 2.95
N TRP A 106 2.80 -6.71 3.48
CA TRP A 106 4.20 -6.66 3.12
C TRP A 106 5.06 -6.97 4.34
N ASP A 107 5.80 -8.07 4.29
CA ASP A 107 6.69 -8.53 5.37
C ASP A 107 8.17 -8.32 5.03
N GLY A 108 8.47 -7.75 3.86
CA GLY A 108 9.82 -7.44 3.41
C GLY A 108 10.34 -6.10 3.95
N PRO A 109 11.58 -5.73 3.59
CA PRO A 109 12.20 -4.48 4.02
C PRO A 109 11.52 -3.26 3.40
N ASP A 110 11.67 -2.11 4.07
CA ASP A 110 11.20 -0.82 3.59
C ASP A 110 12.20 0.31 3.86
N VAL A 111 12.04 1.42 3.11
CA VAL A 111 12.96 2.58 3.19
C VAL A 111 12.95 3.21 4.56
N LEU A 112 11.79 3.33 5.23
CA LEU A 112 11.74 3.94 6.57
C LEU A 112 12.43 3.07 7.61
N GLY A 113 12.26 1.75 7.53
CA GLY A 113 12.97 0.79 8.37
C GLY A 113 14.49 0.88 8.16
N ALA A 114 14.93 1.01 6.91
CA ALA A 114 16.34 1.18 6.58
C ALA A 114 16.90 2.52 7.11
N LEU A 115 16.20 3.64 6.89
CA LEU A 115 16.60 4.95 7.44
C LEU A 115 16.66 4.93 8.97
N LYS A 116 15.72 4.25 9.62
CA LYS A 116 15.73 4.07 11.07
C LYS A 116 16.93 3.24 11.56
N ALA A 117 17.32 2.20 10.80
CA ALA A 117 18.53 1.42 11.09
C ALA A 117 19.82 2.25 10.90
N MET A 118 19.81 3.22 9.99
CA MET A 118 20.89 4.18 9.77
C MET A 118 20.85 5.37 10.75
N HIS A 119 19.92 5.38 11.72
CA HIS A 119 19.71 6.47 12.67
C HIS A 119 19.33 7.83 12.02
N VAL A 120 18.81 7.81 10.80
CA VAL A 120 18.30 8.99 10.12
C VAL A 120 16.90 9.33 10.64
N ARG A 121 16.72 10.55 11.13
CA ARG A 121 15.40 11.05 11.55
C ARG A 121 14.61 11.49 10.33
N VAL A 122 13.31 11.20 10.36
CA VAL A 122 12.35 11.66 9.34
C VAL A 122 11.27 12.51 9.98
N ALA A 123 10.58 13.33 9.18
CA ALA A 123 9.45 14.13 9.63
C ALA A 123 8.35 13.23 10.19
N THR A 124 7.64 13.70 11.21
CA THR A 124 6.53 12.98 11.85
C THR A 124 5.20 13.16 11.10
N SER A 125 5.15 14.08 10.14
CA SER A 125 3.98 14.28 9.28
C SER A 125 3.68 13.09 8.38
N GLY A 126 2.42 12.81 8.24
CA GLY A 126 1.87 11.66 7.53
C GLY A 126 1.24 10.64 8.49
N ALA A 127 0.66 9.58 7.96
CA ALA A 127 0.22 8.46 8.79
C ALA A 127 1.44 7.74 9.38
N ALA A 128 1.28 7.08 10.54
CA ALA A 128 2.39 6.52 11.33
C ALA A 128 3.31 5.60 10.51
N GLU A 129 2.73 4.84 9.57
CA GLU A 129 3.45 3.91 8.69
C GLU A 129 4.22 4.59 7.54
N ARG A 130 3.99 5.90 7.29
CA ARG A 130 4.58 6.63 6.16
C ARG A 130 5.01 8.05 6.49
N GLN A 131 5.46 8.27 7.71
CA GLN A 131 6.00 9.55 8.17
C GLN A 131 7.17 10.00 7.29
N GLY A 132 7.15 11.28 6.88
CA GLY A 132 8.18 11.86 6.00
C GLY A 132 8.11 11.43 4.53
N ILE A 133 7.28 10.46 4.16
CA ILE A 133 7.16 9.98 2.79
C ILE A 133 6.29 10.93 1.96
N VAL A 134 6.89 11.56 0.98
CA VAL A 134 6.25 12.55 0.09
C VAL A 134 5.83 11.97 -1.27
N SER A 135 6.55 10.92 -1.73
CA SER A 135 6.25 10.15 -2.94
C SER A 135 6.64 8.69 -2.73
N ARG A 136 6.21 7.80 -3.63
CA ARG A 136 6.54 6.37 -3.56
C ARG A 136 7.06 5.86 -4.88
N LEU A 137 7.96 4.89 -4.80
CA LEU A 137 8.26 3.92 -5.85
C LEU A 137 7.63 2.57 -5.44
N ASP A 138 7.17 1.81 -6.41
CA ASP A 138 6.66 0.46 -6.17
C ASP A 138 7.79 -0.46 -5.68
N VAL A 139 7.43 -1.58 -5.05
CA VAL A 139 8.41 -2.55 -4.52
C VAL A 139 9.39 -3.01 -5.59
N GLY A 140 8.89 -3.32 -6.79
CA GLY A 140 9.71 -3.79 -7.93
C GLY A 140 10.49 -2.68 -8.64
N THR A 141 10.27 -1.40 -8.30
CA THR A 141 10.93 -0.26 -8.93
C THR A 141 12.12 0.18 -8.09
N SER A 142 13.29 0.26 -8.69
CA SER A 142 14.49 0.86 -8.07
C SER A 142 14.65 2.34 -8.44
N GLY A 143 15.48 3.07 -7.71
CA GLY A 143 15.91 4.42 -8.05
C GLY A 143 15.70 5.45 -6.96
N VAL A 144 15.89 6.71 -7.34
CA VAL A 144 15.95 7.86 -6.45
C VAL A 144 14.63 8.11 -5.74
N MET A 145 14.69 8.18 -4.42
CA MET A 145 13.55 8.50 -3.57
C MET A 145 13.94 9.54 -2.53
N ILE A 146 13.11 10.59 -2.39
CA ILE A 146 13.30 11.66 -1.41
C ILE A 146 12.37 11.46 -0.21
N VAL A 147 12.91 11.66 0.99
CA VAL A 147 12.19 11.60 2.26
C VAL A 147 12.43 12.88 3.04
N ALA A 148 11.39 13.47 3.59
CA ALA A 148 11.48 14.69 4.39
C ALA A 148 11.97 14.37 5.81
N LYS A 149 12.92 15.16 6.32
CA LYS A 149 13.45 15.09 7.70
C LYS A 149 12.71 16.05 8.63
N GLY A 150 12.13 17.13 8.09
CA GLY A 150 11.40 18.14 8.84
C GLY A 150 10.02 18.44 8.28
N GLU A 151 9.14 19.00 9.13
CA GLU A 151 7.73 19.27 8.80
C GLU A 151 7.58 20.32 7.67
N ARG A 152 8.48 21.31 7.64
CA ARG A 152 8.52 22.31 6.57
C ARG A 152 8.86 21.65 5.23
N ALA A 153 9.91 20.83 5.19
CA ALA A 153 10.32 20.11 4.00
C ALA A 153 9.22 19.17 3.52
N TYR A 154 8.56 18.43 4.44
CA TYR A 154 7.42 17.59 4.11
C TYR A 154 6.31 18.38 3.40
N SER A 155 5.91 19.52 3.95
CA SER A 155 4.85 20.35 3.39
C SER A 155 5.19 20.91 2.01
N VAL A 156 6.43 21.38 1.82
CA VAL A 156 6.93 21.91 0.54
C VAL A 156 6.98 20.81 -0.51
N LEU A 157 7.57 19.67 -0.18
CA LEU A 157 7.70 18.55 -1.11
C LEU A 157 6.34 17.95 -1.47
N LYS A 158 5.44 17.76 -0.50
CA LYS A 158 4.07 17.29 -0.76
C LYS A 158 3.34 18.19 -1.74
N ARG A 159 3.49 19.51 -1.60
CA ARG A 159 2.92 20.49 -2.53
C ARG A 159 3.55 20.33 -3.91
N ALA A 160 4.88 20.29 -4.01
CA ALA A 160 5.58 20.15 -5.29
C ALA A 160 5.19 18.87 -6.05
N PHE A 161 5.05 17.74 -5.35
CA PHE A 161 4.57 16.49 -5.96
C PHE A 161 3.10 16.57 -6.40
N ARG A 162 2.24 17.24 -5.62
CA ARG A 162 0.82 17.44 -5.96
C ARG A 162 0.64 18.37 -7.16
N GLU A 163 1.46 19.41 -7.25
CA GLU A 163 1.43 20.41 -8.31
C GLU A 163 2.23 20.00 -9.54
N HIS A 164 2.79 18.78 -9.54
CA HIS A 164 3.58 18.21 -10.63
C HIS A 164 4.78 19.08 -11.05
N THR A 165 5.35 19.87 -10.12
CA THR A 165 6.53 20.71 -10.36
C THR A 165 7.86 19.94 -10.23
N VAL A 166 7.81 18.70 -9.73
CA VAL A 166 8.98 17.82 -9.64
C VAL A 166 9.21 17.15 -10.99
N ASN A 167 10.38 17.38 -11.58
CA ASN A 167 10.79 16.64 -12.78
C ASN A 167 11.17 15.20 -12.42
N LYS A 168 10.51 14.22 -13.06
CA LYS A 168 10.72 12.80 -12.83
C LYS A 168 11.03 12.09 -14.14
N VAL A 169 12.14 11.37 -14.15
CA VAL A 169 12.55 10.55 -15.30
C VAL A 169 12.59 9.08 -14.86
N TYR A 170 11.95 8.22 -15.64
CA TYR A 170 11.96 6.78 -15.43
C TYR A 170 12.53 6.07 -16.64
N HIS A 171 13.35 5.06 -16.39
CA HIS A 171 13.79 4.14 -17.42
C HIS A 171 13.03 2.84 -17.28
N ALA A 172 12.48 2.34 -18.38
CA ALA A 172 11.76 1.08 -18.42
C ALA A 172 12.25 0.20 -19.58
N LEU A 173 12.53 -1.05 -19.29
CA LEU A 173 12.76 -2.05 -20.34
C LEU A 173 11.41 -2.56 -20.82
N VAL A 174 11.13 -2.41 -22.11
CA VAL A 174 9.88 -2.83 -22.73
C VAL A 174 10.13 -3.90 -23.78
N GLN A 175 9.10 -4.67 -24.13
CA GLN A 175 9.15 -5.64 -25.21
C GLN A 175 8.87 -4.97 -26.55
N GLY A 176 9.74 -5.22 -27.53
CA GLY A 176 9.62 -4.66 -28.89
C GLY A 176 10.19 -3.26 -29.02
N HIS A 177 9.81 -2.58 -30.09
CA HIS A 177 10.22 -1.21 -30.40
C HIS A 177 8.98 -0.30 -30.41
N LEU A 178 9.16 0.91 -29.90
CA LEU A 178 8.13 1.94 -29.99
C LEU A 178 8.17 2.57 -31.40
N ASP A 179 7.01 2.71 -32.01
CA ASP A 179 6.82 3.45 -33.25
C ASP A 179 5.54 4.31 -33.13
N PRO A 180 5.67 5.65 -33.06
CA PRO A 180 6.88 6.44 -33.07
C PRO A 180 7.77 6.26 -31.83
N SER A 181 9.05 6.61 -31.93
CA SER A 181 10.04 6.45 -30.84
C SER A 181 9.81 7.38 -29.64
N SER A 182 8.94 8.37 -29.78
CA SER A 182 8.54 9.29 -28.73
C SER A 182 7.09 9.67 -28.89
N GLY A 183 6.41 9.97 -27.79
CA GLY A 183 5.00 10.34 -27.80
C GLY A 183 4.45 10.47 -26.38
N THR A 184 3.16 10.71 -26.30
CA THR A 184 2.42 10.78 -25.03
C THR A 184 1.39 9.66 -24.99
N ILE A 185 1.36 8.93 -23.88
CA ILE A 185 0.32 7.95 -23.59
C ILE A 185 -0.60 8.60 -22.54
N ASP A 186 -1.82 8.93 -22.95
CA ASP A 186 -2.87 9.43 -22.07
C ASP A 186 -3.94 8.36 -21.96
N ALA A 187 -3.94 7.66 -20.83
CA ALA A 187 -4.86 6.54 -20.62
C ALA A 187 -5.24 6.39 -19.16
N PRO A 188 -6.55 6.30 -18.84
CA PRO A 188 -6.99 6.14 -17.45
C PRO A 188 -6.64 4.76 -16.92
N ILE A 189 -6.03 4.72 -15.72
CA ILE A 189 -5.58 3.47 -15.07
C ILE A 189 -6.43 3.21 -13.84
N GLY A 190 -6.92 1.98 -13.72
CA GLY A 190 -7.69 1.52 -12.56
C GLY A 190 -7.48 0.04 -12.28
N ARG A 191 -8.18 -0.49 -11.26
CA ARG A 191 -8.14 -1.91 -10.91
C ARG A 191 -8.76 -2.74 -12.04
N HIS A 192 -8.09 -3.82 -12.42
CA HIS A 192 -8.61 -4.74 -13.44
C HIS A 192 -9.94 -5.37 -12.95
N PRO A 193 -11.03 -5.37 -13.76
CA PRO A 193 -12.37 -5.78 -13.32
C PRO A 193 -12.46 -7.19 -12.74
N SER A 194 -11.67 -8.13 -13.27
CA SER A 194 -11.70 -9.54 -12.86
C SER A 194 -10.42 -10.02 -12.14
N ARG A 195 -9.41 -9.15 -11.98
CA ARG A 195 -8.13 -9.48 -11.33
C ARG A 195 -7.69 -8.32 -10.45
N GLU A 196 -8.23 -8.25 -9.24
CA GLU A 196 -8.05 -7.12 -8.31
C GLU A 196 -6.58 -6.76 -8.00
N TRP A 197 -5.66 -7.70 -8.16
CA TRP A 197 -4.23 -7.47 -7.98
C TRP A 197 -3.54 -6.77 -9.15
N LYS A 198 -4.19 -6.70 -10.33
CA LYS A 198 -3.68 -6.01 -11.54
C LYS A 198 -4.25 -4.61 -11.69
N MET A 199 -3.44 -3.74 -12.26
CA MET A 199 -3.90 -2.48 -12.84
C MET A 199 -4.12 -2.66 -14.35
N ALA A 200 -5.06 -1.91 -14.90
CA ALA A 200 -5.37 -1.93 -16.33
C ALA A 200 -5.84 -0.56 -16.78
N ILE A 201 -5.78 -0.33 -18.09
CA ILE A 201 -6.47 0.80 -18.73
C ILE A 201 -7.95 0.47 -18.71
N ILE A 202 -8.76 1.28 -18.01
CA ILE A 202 -10.21 1.08 -17.90
C ILE A 202 -10.94 2.42 -17.89
N GLU A 203 -12.15 2.44 -18.42
CA GLU A 203 -13.05 3.59 -18.32
C GLU A 203 -13.38 3.89 -16.84
N GLY A 204 -13.35 5.15 -16.44
CA GLY A 204 -13.52 5.57 -15.04
C GLY A 204 -12.28 5.34 -14.17
N GLY A 205 -11.17 4.88 -14.73
CA GLY A 205 -9.87 4.83 -14.06
C GLY A 205 -9.33 6.23 -13.74
N ARG A 206 -8.27 6.29 -12.96
CA ARG A 206 -7.57 7.54 -12.67
C ARG A 206 -6.84 8.03 -13.92
N GLU A 207 -7.03 9.30 -14.28
CA GLU A 207 -6.25 9.96 -15.33
C GLU A 207 -4.75 9.74 -15.13
N SER A 208 -4.07 9.29 -16.18
CA SER A 208 -2.65 8.94 -16.12
C SER A 208 -2.00 9.25 -17.44
N ILE A 209 -0.97 10.09 -17.40
CA ILE A 209 -0.23 10.57 -18.57
C ILE A 209 1.23 10.19 -18.41
N THR A 210 1.80 9.64 -19.46
CA THR A 210 3.23 9.29 -19.55
C THR A 210 3.82 9.79 -20.84
#